data_15e940777c32b7f797eb4a2a7b2dfdbf
#
_entry.id   15e940777c32b7f797eb4a2a7b2dfdbf
#
_cell.length_a   1.000
_cell.length_b   1.000
_cell.length_c   1.000
_cell.angle_alpha   90.00
_cell.angle_beta   90.00
_cell.angle_gamma   90.00
#
_symmetry.space_group_name_H-M   'P 1'
#
loop_
_entity.id
_entity.type
_entity.pdbx_description
1 polymer ?
#
loop_
_entity_poly.entity_id
_entity_poly.type
_entity_poly.pdbx_seq_one_letter_code
_entity_poly.pdbx_strand_id
1 'polypeptide(L)'
;MNSDLNQALVVGLDAGGTRTRAVLADLGDGRALGEGTAGPGNALTVPGPELADHLTEALAAAVPAPLRGRVAAVAGGFAGAGHQGQGADEPGRVRAHIALATALARLGIAAGAEVHSDIEIAFAAAPGHPADGLLLVAGTGAVAARMVTRAPAATSGGDGWLLGDDGSGFWIGRRAVRSALRAADGRGAPTVLVRAVGRELGLPPGVLPPEGYGVADAVPWSATLRTAYRAHLLPAVMDRPPVRLADHAPLVVAAAEDKDAVAGEILREAARLLAETVTALAPRPGEPLVVTGGLLAPDGPLLSLLAEHLAPFSLTVTPVSDGAPGAVALARLAHGTGS
;
A
#
# COMPACT_ATOMS: atom_id res chain seq x y z
N MET A 1 27.00 -33.09 4.17
CA MET A 1 25.98 -32.40 4.95
C MET A 1 26.59 -31.50 6.03
N ASN A 2 27.47 -30.54 5.69
CA ASN A 2 28.07 -29.63 6.68
C ASN A 2 28.48 -28.29 6.09
N SER A 3 27.91 -27.88 4.93
CA SER A 3 28.19 -26.58 4.30
C SER A 3 27.28 -25.43 4.81
N ASP A 4 26.16 -25.76 5.48
CA ASP A 4 25.16 -24.77 5.90
C ASP A 4 25.51 -24.00 7.20
N LEU A 5 26.49 -24.44 7.97
CA LEU A 5 26.79 -23.89 9.29
C LEU A 5 27.60 -22.58 9.26
N ASN A 6 28.15 -22.19 8.09
CA ASN A 6 29.05 -21.01 7.99
C ASN A 6 28.57 -19.94 7.00
N GLN A 7 27.37 -20.06 6.48
CA GLN A 7 26.84 -19.15 5.48
C GLN A 7 26.37 -17.84 6.11
N ALA A 8 26.81 -16.69 5.58
CA ALA A 8 26.39 -15.39 6.04
C ALA A 8 24.88 -15.15 5.75
N LEU A 9 24.23 -14.42 6.60
CA LEU A 9 22.79 -14.17 6.55
C LEU A 9 22.51 -12.68 6.41
N VAL A 10 21.36 -12.35 5.88
CA VAL A 10 20.84 -10.98 5.82
C VAL A 10 19.43 -10.89 6.38
N VAL A 11 19.03 -9.71 6.79
CA VAL A 11 17.67 -9.46 7.26
C VAL A 11 17.05 -8.32 6.46
N GLY A 12 15.86 -8.56 5.92
CA GLY A 12 15.00 -7.55 5.36
C GLY A 12 13.82 -7.24 6.29
N LEU A 13 13.47 -5.98 6.43
CA LEU A 13 12.32 -5.49 7.20
C LEU A 13 11.39 -4.68 6.32
N ASP A 14 10.09 -4.93 6.45
CA ASP A 14 9.01 -4.09 5.93
C ASP A 14 8.16 -3.60 7.10
N ALA A 15 8.30 -2.32 7.43
CA ALA A 15 7.68 -1.66 8.57
C ALA A 15 6.57 -0.72 8.09
N GLY A 16 5.38 -1.29 7.88
CA GLY A 16 4.21 -0.63 7.33
C GLY A 16 3.31 0.04 8.37
N GLY A 17 2.21 0.64 7.90
CA GLY A 17 1.26 1.36 8.76
C GLY A 17 0.47 0.48 9.73
N THR A 18 0.35 -0.82 9.48
CA THR A 18 -0.45 -1.75 10.28
C THR A 18 0.35 -2.88 10.91
N ARG A 19 1.49 -3.21 10.35
CA ARG A 19 2.36 -4.30 10.81
C ARG A 19 3.80 -4.07 10.39
N THR A 20 4.71 -4.71 11.13
CA THR A 20 6.13 -4.87 10.77
C THR A 20 6.38 -6.34 10.45
N ARG A 21 7.09 -6.63 9.35
CA ARG A 21 7.55 -7.95 8.96
C ARG A 21 9.06 -7.98 8.84
N ALA A 22 9.70 -9.00 9.42
CA ALA A 22 11.13 -9.27 9.29
C ALA A 22 11.32 -10.62 8.57
N VAL A 23 12.29 -10.69 7.68
CA VAL A 23 12.68 -11.91 6.97
C VAL A 23 14.17 -12.11 7.10
N LEU A 24 14.57 -13.24 7.72
CA LEU A 24 15.94 -13.73 7.69
C LEU A 24 16.14 -14.51 6.40
N ALA A 25 17.21 -14.21 5.67
CA ALA A 25 17.49 -14.87 4.41
C ALA A 25 18.98 -15.23 4.26
N ASP A 26 19.25 -16.15 3.38
CA ASP A 26 20.60 -16.49 2.94
C ASP A 26 21.21 -15.35 2.13
N LEU A 27 22.45 -14.97 2.41
CA LEU A 27 23.13 -13.91 1.68
C LEU A 27 23.36 -14.25 0.21
N GLY A 28 23.65 -15.53 -0.11
CA GLY A 28 24.01 -15.96 -1.46
C GLY A 28 22.83 -15.93 -2.43
N ASP A 29 21.72 -16.58 -2.08
CA ASP A 29 20.56 -16.73 -2.97
C ASP A 29 19.31 -15.93 -2.55
N GLY A 30 19.28 -15.38 -1.33
CA GLY A 30 18.13 -14.63 -0.82
C GLY A 30 16.98 -15.51 -0.33
N ARG A 31 17.16 -16.82 -0.23
CA ARG A 31 16.13 -17.76 0.25
C ARG A 31 15.79 -17.46 1.70
N ALA A 32 14.50 -17.28 1.96
CA ALA A 32 13.98 -17.05 3.31
C ALA A 32 14.25 -18.27 4.23
N LEU A 33 14.73 -18.01 5.43
CA LEU A 33 15.09 -18.99 6.46
C LEU A 33 14.30 -18.82 7.74
N GLY A 34 13.74 -17.64 7.97
CA GLY A 34 12.92 -17.32 9.12
C GLY A 34 12.11 -16.06 8.89
N GLU A 35 10.98 -15.96 9.55
CA GLU A 35 10.07 -14.82 9.46
C GLU A 35 9.57 -14.44 10.84
N GLY A 36 9.30 -13.14 11.02
CA GLY A 36 8.68 -12.61 12.23
C GLY A 36 7.79 -11.42 11.89
N THR A 37 6.74 -11.24 12.67
CA THR A 37 5.80 -10.13 12.54
C THR A 37 5.54 -9.49 13.88
N ALA A 38 5.26 -8.18 13.86
CA ALA A 38 4.89 -7.42 15.04
C ALA A 38 3.92 -6.28 14.68
N GLY A 39 3.64 -5.40 15.62
CA GLY A 39 2.77 -4.25 15.48
C GLY A 39 3.18 -3.25 14.38
N PRO A 40 2.47 -2.11 14.28
CA PRO A 40 2.73 -1.06 13.29
C PRO A 40 4.17 -0.57 13.29
N GLY A 41 4.70 -0.23 12.10
CA GLY A 41 6.07 0.23 11.90
C GLY A 41 6.23 1.59 11.24
N ASN A 42 5.13 2.38 11.09
CA ASN A 42 5.22 3.69 10.46
C ASN A 42 6.04 4.67 11.31
N ALA A 43 7.15 5.15 10.76
CA ALA A 43 8.13 5.98 11.47
C ALA A 43 7.62 7.37 11.88
N LEU A 44 6.54 7.88 11.27
CA LEU A 44 5.95 9.17 11.65
C LEU A 44 4.86 9.05 12.71
N THR A 45 4.07 7.99 12.67
CA THR A 45 2.87 7.86 13.51
C THR A 45 3.06 7.00 14.74
N VAL A 46 4.00 6.03 14.72
CA VAL A 46 4.34 5.18 15.87
C VAL A 46 5.38 5.88 16.75
N PRO A 47 5.17 5.98 18.07
CA PRO A 47 6.18 6.53 19.01
C PRO A 47 7.50 5.75 18.92
N GLY A 48 8.65 6.46 18.99
CA GLY A 48 9.97 5.85 18.81
C GLY A 48 10.26 4.62 19.70
N PRO A 49 9.97 4.64 21.02
CA PRO A 49 10.12 3.47 21.89
C PRO A 49 9.27 2.28 21.47
N GLU A 50 8.00 2.50 21.13
CA GLU A 50 7.06 1.47 20.66
C GLU A 50 7.51 0.90 19.30
N LEU A 51 7.99 1.75 18.39
CA LEU A 51 8.57 1.31 17.12
C LEU A 51 9.78 0.39 17.37
N ALA A 52 10.68 0.73 18.29
CA ALA A 52 11.81 -0.13 18.64
C ALA A 52 11.37 -1.46 19.27
N ASP A 53 10.28 -1.48 20.03
CA ASP A 53 9.71 -2.70 20.60
C ASP A 53 9.16 -3.62 19.51
N HIS A 54 8.36 -3.09 18.58
CA HIS A 54 7.84 -3.85 17.43
C HIS A 54 8.97 -4.41 16.52
N LEU A 55 10.00 -3.59 16.26
CA LEU A 55 11.17 -4.06 15.51
C LEU A 55 11.92 -5.17 16.25
N THR A 56 12.08 -5.04 17.56
CA THR A 56 12.75 -6.07 18.39
C THR A 56 11.96 -7.38 18.35
N GLU A 57 10.64 -7.31 18.49
CA GLU A 57 9.75 -8.48 18.45
C GLU A 57 9.81 -9.19 17.07
N ALA A 58 9.64 -8.45 15.99
CA ALA A 58 9.70 -9.02 14.63
C ALA A 58 11.08 -9.65 14.34
N LEU A 59 12.16 -8.96 14.69
CA LEU A 59 13.53 -9.46 14.52
C LEU A 59 13.80 -10.70 15.40
N ALA A 60 13.36 -10.71 16.64
CA ALA A 60 13.55 -11.86 17.54
C ALA A 60 12.85 -13.11 17.05
N ALA A 61 11.66 -12.97 16.46
CA ALA A 61 10.91 -14.06 15.84
C ALA A 61 11.57 -14.56 14.55
N ALA A 62 12.07 -13.63 13.71
CA ALA A 62 12.73 -14.00 12.44
C ALA A 62 14.13 -14.59 12.64
N VAL A 63 14.91 -14.11 13.63
CA VAL A 63 16.33 -14.44 13.83
C VAL A 63 16.55 -15.16 15.15
N PRO A 64 16.56 -16.51 15.15
CA PRO A 64 16.91 -17.30 16.32
C PRO A 64 18.25 -16.90 16.93
N ALA A 65 18.34 -16.90 18.26
CA ALA A 65 19.53 -16.46 19.00
C ALA A 65 20.88 -17.03 18.48
N PRO A 66 20.98 -18.34 18.12
CA PRO A 66 22.23 -18.89 17.59
C PRO A 66 22.67 -18.32 16.22
N LEU A 67 21.74 -17.71 15.47
CA LEU A 67 22.01 -17.18 14.13
C LEU A 67 22.35 -15.69 14.11
N ARG A 68 22.13 -14.97 15.22
CA ARG A 68 22.30 -13.50 15.29
C ARG A 68 23.71 -13.04 14.94
N GLY A 69 24.73 -13.77 15.37
CA GLY A 69 26.12 -13.46 15.05
C GLY A 69 26.52 -13.73 13.58
N ARG A 70 25.64 -14.33 12.79
CA ARG A 70 25.85 -14.61 11.36
C ARG A 70 25.18 -13.57 10.44
N VAL A 71 24.37 -12.66 10.99
CA VAL A 71 23.75 -11.58 10.22
C VAL A 71 24.83 -10.60 9.80
N ALA A 72 25.06 -10.47 8.51
CA ALA A 72 26.08 -9.62 7.91
C ALA A 72 25.54 -8.22 7.52
N ALA A 73 24.26 -8.13 7.13
CA ALA A 73 23.64 -6.86 6.77
C ALA A 73 22.12 -6.88 7.08
N VAL A 74 21.59 -5.70 7.36
CA VAL A 74 20.15 -5.47 7.61
C VAL A 74 19.70 -4.31 6.73
N ALA A 75 18.57 -4.45 6.04
CA ALA A 75 17.89 -3.32 5.38
C ALA A 75 16.44 -3.26 5.85
N GLY A 76 15.98 -2.08 6.25
CA GLY A 76 14.61 -1.86 6.67
C GLY A 76 13.92 -0.79 5.83
N GLY A 77 12.76 -1.11 5.26
CA GLY A 77 11.87 -0.16 4.62
C GLY A 77 10.79 0.28 5.60
N PHE A 78 10.57 1.57 5.70
CA PHE A 78 9.66 2.16 6.68
C PHE A 78 8.66 3.10 6.01
N ALA A 79 7.38 2.85 6.23
CA ALA A 79 6.36 3.84 5.94
C ALA A 79 6.65 5.12 6.73
N GLY A 80 6.56 6.26 6.08
CA GLY A 80 6.84 7.57 6.69
C GLY A 80 8.32 7.90 6.87
N ALA A 81 9.26 7.11 6.36
CA ALA A 81 10.70 7.41 6.45
C ALA A 81 11.24 8.25 5.29
N GLY A 82 10.43 8.85 4.45
CA GLY A 82 10.92 9.60 3.29
C GLY A 82 11.98 8.86 2.45
N HIS A 83 12.36 9.41 1.32
CA HIS A 83 13.41 8.82 0.48
C HIS A 83 14.74 9.57 0.60
N GLN A 84 15.86 8.97 0.16
CA GLN A 84 17.21 9.49 0.32
C GLN A 84 17.45 10.90 -0.27
N GLY A 85 16.60 11.38 -1.18
CA GLY A 85 16.69 12.72 -1.77
C GLY A 85 16.14 13.86 -0.91
N GLN A 86 15.43 13.57 0.20
CA GLN A 86 14.80 14.60 1.06
C GLN A 86 15.68 15.08 2.23
N GLY A 87 16.88 14.55 2.36
CA GLY A 87 17.86 14.92 3.40
C GLY A 87 17.98 13.90 4.54
N ALA A 88 19.16 13.84 5.13
CA ALA A 88 19.47 12.93 6.24
C ALA A 88 18.69 13.25 7.52
N ASP A 89 18.19 14.48 7.64
CA ASP A 89 17.49 15.02 8.81
C ASP A 89 15.96 14.89 8.74
N GLU A 90 15.43 14.12 7.77
CA GLU A 90 14.00 13.86 7.68
C GLU A 90 13.52 13.11 8.94
N PRO A 91 12.50 13.63 9.67
CA PRO A 91 12.15 13.14 11.02
C PRO A 91 11.80 11.65 11.09
N GLY A 92 11.10 11.13 10.07
CA GLY A 92 10.72 9.72 10.02
C GLY A 92 11.95 8.83 9.80
N ARG A 93 12.87 9.23 8.93
CA ARG A 93 14.12 8.52 8.65
C ARG A 93 15.02 8.46 9.87
N VAL A 94 15.19 9.59 10.56
CA VAL A 94 15.96 9.66 11.82
C VAL A 94 15.35 8.74 12.87
N ARG A 95 14.05 8.77 13.05
CA ARG A 95 13.33 7.90 14.01
C ARG A 95 13.47 6.42 13.67
N ALA A 96 13.29 6.06 12.39
CA ALA A 96 13.47 4.70 11.91
C ALA A 96 14.89 4.19 12.18
N HIS A 97 15.90 5.02 11.93
CA HIS A 97 17.30 4.67 12.15
C HIS A 97 17.59 4.42 13.65
N ILE A 98 17.14 5.30 14.53
CA ILE A 98 17.30 5.15 15.97
C ILE A 98 16.58 3.89 16.47
N ALA A 99 15.35 3.66 16.04
CA ALA A 99 14.57 2.49 16.45
C ALA A 99 15.20 1.18 15.99
N LEU A 100 15.66 1.13 14.73
CA LEU A 100 16.33 -0.05 14.17
C LEU A 100 17.65 -0.35 14.88
N ALA A 101 18.49 0.67 15.09
CA ALA A 101 19.74 0.52 15.83
C ALA A 101 19.48 0.02 17.27
N THR A 102 18.45 0.54 17.93
CA THR A 102 18.05 0.10 19.27
C THR A 102 17.62 -1.36 19.29
N ALA A 103 16.79 -1.79 18.33
CA ALA A 103 16.32 -3.17 18.23
C ALA A 103 17.49 -4.16 17.98
N LEU A 104 18.41 -3.82 17.08
CA LEU A 104 19.58 -4.63 16.80
C LEU A 104 20.51 -4.76 18.01
N ALA A 105 20.74 -3.66 18.73
CA ALA A 105 21.54 -3.66 19.95
C ALA A 105 20.93 -4.55 21.05
N ARG A 106 19.63 -4.48 21.26
CA ARG A 106 18.90 -5.34 22.22
C ARG A 106 19.05 -6.83 21.93
N LEU A 107 19.15 -7.18 20.64
CA LEU A 107 19.29 -8.57 20.21
C LEU A 107 20.75 -9.03 20.06
N GLY A 108 21.72 -8.13 20.23
CA GLY A 108 23.13 -8.46 20.01
C GLY A 108 23.49 -8.74 18.55
N ILE A 109 22.76 -8.13 17.60
CA ILE A 109 23.04 -8.21 16.17
C ILE A 109 23.98 -7.05 15.81
N ALA A 110 25.23 -7.35 15.46
CA ALA A 110 26.28 -6.36 15.18
C ALA A 110 26.43 -6.03 13.68
N ALA A 111 25.39 -6.25 12.89
CA ALA A 111 25.39 -5.99 11.45
C ALA A 111 25.20 -4.51 11.12
N GLY A 112 25.78 -4.06 10.00
CA GLY A 112 25.44 -2.78 9.39
C GLY A 112 23.94 -2.74 9.00
N ALA A 113 23.30 -1.59 9.24
CA ALA A 113 21.88 -1.43 8.96
C ALA A 113 21.61 -0.21 8.08
N GLU A 114 20.80 -0.42 7.03
CA GLU A 114 20.33 0.65 6.14
C GLU A 114 18.82 0.88 6.33
N VAL A 115 18.44 2.16 6.32
CA VAL A 115 17.04 2.59 6.35
C VAL A 115 16.63 3.08 4.98
N HIS A 116 15.57 2.50 4.46
CA HIS A 116 14.92 2.83 3.19
C HIS A 116 13.47 3.25 3.44
N SER A 117 12.85 3.87 2.45
CA SER A 117 11.41 4.04 2.43
C SER A 117 10.70 2.74 2.00
N ASP A 118 9.40 2.65 2.29
CA ASP A 118 8.53 1.59 1.78
C ASP A 118 8.50 1.53 0.24
N ILE A 119 8.62 2.68 -0.42
CA ILE A 119 8.72 2.82 -1.88
C ILE A 119 9.98 2.10 -2.42
N GLU A 120 11.13 2.33 -1.78
CA GLU A 120 12.42 1.75 -2.22
C GLU A 120 12.43 0.23 -2.10
N ILE A 121 11.93 -0.32 -0.99
CA ILE A 121 11.85 -1.77 -0.81
C ILE A 121 10.81 -2.41 -1.72
N ALA A 122 9.66 -1.76 -1.94
CA ALA A 122 8.64 -2.25 -2.86
C ALA A 122 9.18 -2.34 -4.30
N PHE A 123 9.93 -1.35 -4.76
CA PHE A 123 10.56 -1.38 -6.07
C PHE A 123 11.62 -2.48 -6.19
N ALA A 124 12.46 -2.62 -5.17
CA ALA A 124 13.50 -3.65 -5.14
C ALA A 124 12.94 -5.09 -5.01
N ALA A 125 11.68 -5.26 -4.64
CA ALA A 125 11.04 -6.57 -4.55
C ALA A 125 10.69 -7.19 -5.91
N ALA A 126 10.71 -6.40 -6.99
CA ALA A 126 10.48 -6.93 -8.33
C ALA A 126 11.56 -7.93 -8.75
N PRO A 127 11.21 -8.98 -9.55
CA PRO A 127 12.17 -9.94 -10.07
C PRO A 127 13.34 -9.26 -10.80
N GLY A 128 14.54 -9.73 -10.54
CA GLY A 128 15.77 -9.13 -11.11
C GLY A 128 16.22 -7.85 -10.42
N HIS A 129 15.48 -7.37 -9.42
CA HIS A 129 15.82 -6.20 -8.60
C HIS A 129 16.27 -4.99 -9.43
N PRO A 130 15.43 -4.46 -10.33
CA PRO A 130 15.81 -3.40 -11.26
C PRO A 130 16.42 -2.20 -10.53
N ALA A 131 17.41 -1.55 -11.16
CA ALA A 131 17.98 -0.32 -10.63
C ALA A 131 17.13 0.90 -11.00
N ASP A 132 16.58 0.90 -12.22
CA ASP A 132 15.82 2.02 -12.79
C ASP A 132 14.46 1.53 -13.27
N GLY A 133 13.47 2.42 -13.29
CA GLY A 133 12.13 2.14 -13.75
C GLY A 133 11.08 3.03 -13.12
N LEU A 134 9.86 2.51 -13.06
CA LEU A 134 8.71 3.20 -12.46
C LEU A 134 8.12 2.35 -11.34
N LEU A 135 7.59 3.01 -10.33
CA LEU A 135 6.78 2.42 -9.28
C LEU A 135 5.43 3.13 -9.23
N LEU A 136 4.36 2.38 -9.04
CA LEU A 136 3.03 2.89 -8.69
C LEU A 136 2.55 2.22 -7.41
N VAL A 137 2.23 3.03 -6.43
CA VAL A 137 1.57 2.60 -5.18
C VAL A 137 0.10 3.01 -5.25
N ALA A 138 -0.83 2.07 -5.04
CA ALA A 138 -2.26 2.36 -4.91
C ALA A 138 -2.85 1.56 -3.75
N GLY A 139 -2.95 2.22 -2.61
CA GLY A 139 -3.55 1.75 -1.36
C GLY A 139 -4.63 2.73 -0.90
N THR A 140 -4.56 3.15 0.36
CA THR A 140 -5.39 4.24 0.90
C THR A 140 -5.18 5.55 0.12
N GLY A 141 -3.92 5.89 -0.19
CA GLY A 141 -3.53 6.95 -1.13
C GLY A 141 -2.95 6.38 -2.42
N ALA A 142 -2.48 7.24 -3.32
CA ALA A 142 -1.85 6.86 -4.58
C ALA A 142 -0.69 7.78 -4.96
N VAL A 143 0.43 7.18 -5.38
CA VAL A 143 1.61 7.89 -5.84
C VAL A 143 2.36 7.07 -6.88
N ALA A 144 2.90 7.71 -7.91
CA ALA A 144 3.88 7.11 -8.79
C ALA A 144 5.26 7.74 -8.58
N ALA A 145 6.32 6.95 -8.78
CA ALA A 145 7.69 7.41 -8.67
C ALA A 145 8.52 6.92 -9.86
N ARG A 146 9.40 7.77 -10.35
CA ARG A 146 10.51 7.37 -11.21
C ARG A 146 11.68 6.98 -10.33
N MET A 147 12.12 5.76 -10.47
CA MET A 147 13.22 5.19 -9.72
C MET A 147 14.52 5.27 -10.54
N VAL A 148 15.59 5.76 -9.92
CA VAL A 148 16.94 5.79 -10.49
C VAL A 148 17.89 5.25 -9.42
N THR A 149 18.65 4.24 -9.76
CA THR A 149 19.51 3.55 -8.80
C THR A 149 18.74 3.10 -7.53
N ARG A 150 17.52 2.63 -7.71
CA ARG A 150 16.56 2.19 -6.67
C ARG A 150 16.08 3.28 -5.71
N ALA A 151 16.37 4.55 -6.00
CA ALA A 151 15.89 5.69 -5.22
C ALA A 151 14.89 6.52 -6.04
N PRO A 152 13.84 7.11 -5.44
CA PRO A 152 12.93 7.99 -6.13
C PRO A 152 13.64 9.26 -6.60
N ALA A 153 13.65 9.50 -7.91
CA ALA A 153 14.21 10.71 -8.54
C ALA A 153 13.14 11.75 -8.87
N ALA A 154 11.90 11.31 -9.10
CA ALA A 154 10.74 12.17 -9.31
C ALA A 154 9.48 11.44 -8.85
N THR A 155 8.47 12.19 -8.44
CA THR A 155 7.17 11.66 -8.03
C THR A 155 6.04 12.38 -8.76
N SER A 156 4.90 11.70 -8.91
CA SER A 156 3.64 12.25 -9.40
C SER A 156 2.51 11.74 -8.52
N GLY A 157 1.62 12.62 -8.06
CA GLY A 157 0.62 12.32 -7.05
C GLY A 157 1.23 12.19 -5.65
N GLY A 158 0.48 11.58 -4.72
CA GLY A 158 0.91 11.51 -3.31
C GLY A 158 0.67 12.80 -2.53
N ASP A 159 -0.20 13.68 -3.04
CA ASP A 159 -0.50 15.00 -2.45
C ASP A 159 -1.54 14.91 -1.33
N GLY A 160 -1.89 13.69 -0.92
CA GLY A 160 -2.85 13.41 0.13
C GLY A 160 -4.31 13.55 -0.32
N TRP A 161 -5.21 13.07 0.54
CA TRP A 161 -6.64 12.93 0.27
C TRP A 161 -7.35 14.25 -0.14
N LEU A 162 -6.83 15.40 0.25
CA LEU A 162 -7.46 16.70 -0.02
C LEU A 162 -7.13 17.21 -1.42
N LEU A 163 -5.88 17.07 -1.88
CA LEU A 163 -5.38 17.68 -3.09
C LEU A 163 -5.03 16.68 -4.19
N GLY A 164 -4.92 15.39 -3.87
CA GLY A 164 -4.51 14.33 -4.76
C GLY A 164 -5.11 12.98 -4.40
N ASP A 165 -4.27 11.95 -4.39
CA ASP A 165 -4.66 10.54 -4.18
C ASP A 165 -5.70 10.04 -5.20
N ASP A 166 -5.70 10.60 -6.41
CA ASP A 166 -6.64 10.24 -7.46
C ASP A 166 -6.48 8.76 -7.86
N GLY A 167 -7.60 8.05 -7.94
CA GLY A 167 -7.64 6.62 -8.23
C GLY A 167 -7.33 5.71 -7.03
N SER A 168 -7.01 6.26 -5.86
CA SER A 168 -6.73 5.51 -4.62
C SER A 168 -8.00 4.91 -3.98
N GLY A 169 -7.80 4.11 -2.92
CA GLY A 169 -8.90 3.61 -2.09
C GLY A 169 -9.74 4.74 -1.47
N PHE A 170 -9.09 5.82 -1.02
CA PHE A 170 -9.80 7.01 -0.56
C PHE A 170 -10.68 7.61 -1.67
N TRP A 171 -10.13 7.81 -2.87
CA TRP A 171 -10.86 8.36 -3.99
C TRP A 171 -12.05 7.48 -4.38
N ILE A 172 -11.84 6.16 -4.48
CA ILE A 172 -12.89 5.16 -4.81
C ILE A 172 -14.00 5.20 -3.75
N GLY A 173 -13.65 5.11 -2.47
CA GLY A 173 -14.63 5.12 -1.38
C GLY A 173 -15.38 6.44 -1.27
N ARG A 174 -14.71 7.57 -1.48
CA ARG A 174 -15.37 8.89 -1.60
C ARG A 174 -16.37 8.93 -2.77
N ARG A 175 -16.01 8.33 -3.91
CA ARG A 175 -16.92 8.21 -5.07
C ARG A 175 -18.13 7.34 -4.73
N ALA A 176 -17.95 6.24 -3.98
CA ALA A 176 -19.07 5.40 -3.51
C ALA A 176 -20.08 6.20 -2.68
N VAL A 177 -19.61 6.89 -1.65
CA VAL A 177 -20.48 7.72 -0.78
C VAL A 177 -21.17 8.84 -1.58
N ARG A 178 -20.44 9.51 -2.47
CA ARG A 178 -21.02 10.54 -3.35
C ARG A 178 -22.06 9.97 -4.31
N SER A 179 -21.86 8.77 -4.84
CA SER A 179 -22.85 8.10 -5.72
C SER A 179 -24.12 7.74 -4.93
N ALA A 180 -23.96 7.25 -3.69
CA ALA A 180 -25.09 6.99 -2.81
C ALA A 180 -25.90 8.27 -2.51
N LEU A 181 -25.23 9.39 -2.21
CA LEU A 181 -25.89 10.69 -2.00
C LEU A 181 -26.62 11.19 -3.25
N ARG A 182 -25.97 11.09 -4.42
CA ARG A 182 -26.56 11.54 -5.69
C ARG A 182 -27.79 10.72 -6.06
N ALA A 183 -27.79 9.41 -5.82
CA ALA A 183 -28.94 8.54 -6.03
C ALA A 183 -30.08 8.91 -5.06
N ALA A 184 -29.77 9.19 -3.79
CA ALA A 184 -30.76 9.68 -2.80
C ALA A 184 -31.33 11.05 -3.16
N ASP A 185 -30.55 11.93 -3.81
CA ASP A 185 -31.02 13.22 -4.33
C ASP A 185 -31.87 13.10 -5.61
N GLY A 186 -31.89 11.95 -6.28
CA GLY A 186 -32.43 11.79 -7.61
C GLY A 186 -31.61 12.38 -8.74
N ARG A 187 -30.33 12.73 -8.47
CA ARG A 187 -29.37 13.28 -9.46
C ARG A 187 -28.38 12.23 -9.99
N GLY A 188 -28.38 11.02 -9.42
CA GLY A 188 -27.54 9.90 -9.81
C GLY A 188 -28.35 8.70 -10.27
N ALA A 189 -27.71 7.82 -11.01
CA ALA A 189 -28.29 6.54 -11.37
C ALA A 189 -28.55 5.68 -10.12
N PRO A 190 -29.57 4.80 -10.13
CA PRO A 190 -29.75 3.78 -9.13
C PRO A 190 -28.50 2.88 -9.06
N THR A 191 -28.08 2.51 -7.85
CA THR A 191 -26.91 1.68 -7.61
C THR A 191 -27.06 0.91 -6.30
N VAL A 192 -26.54 -0.31 -6.23
CA VAL A 192 -26.48 -1.11 -5.01
C VAL A 192 -25.60 -0.49 -3.93
N LEU A 193 -24.70 0.42 -4.31
CA LEU A 193 -23.83 1.15 -3.39
C LEU A 193 -24.60 1.94 -2.34
N VAL A 194 -25.81 2.40 -2.65
CA VAL A 194 -26.66 3.13 -1.67
C VAL A 194 -26.89 2.28 -0.43
N ARG A 195 -27.32 1.03 -0.63
CA ARG A 195 -27.60 0.11 0.47
C ARG A 195 -26.31 -0.36 1.15
N ALA A 196 -25.26 -0.66 0.37
CA ALA A 196 -23.98 -1.13 0.87
C ALA A 196 -23.31 -0.07 1.78
N VAL A 197 -23.21 1.18 1.32
CA VAL A 197 -22.66 2.30 2.10
C VAL A 197 -23.49 2.57 3.35
N GLY A 198 -24.84 2.57 3.24
CA GLY A 198 -25.69 2.77 4.39
C GLY A 198 -25.54 1.71 5.47
N ARG A 199 -25.39 0.43 5.09
CA ARG A 199 -25.13 -0.67 6.03
C ARG A 199 -23.76 -0.54 6.71
N GLU A 200 -22.72 -0.27 5.94
CA GLU A 200 -21.36 -0.10 6.45
C GLU A 200 -21.24 1.06 7.44
N LEU A 201 -21.99 2.13 7.21
CA LEU A 201 -22.07 3.27 8.11
C LEU A 201 -23.03 3.08 9.30
N GLY A 202 -23.72 1.94 9.37
CA GLY A 202 -24.65 1.62 10.46
C GLY A 202 -25.96 2.40 10.44
N LEU A 203 -26.42 2.83 9.26
CA LEU A 203 -27.71 3.54 9.15
C LEU A 203 -28.87 2.63 9.58
N PRO A 204 -29.94 3.21 10.20
CA PRO A 204 -31.10 2.43 10.58
C PRO A 204 -31.71 1.65 9.40
N PRO A 205 -32.08 0.37 9.55
CA PRO A 205 -32.61 -0.44 8.45
C PRO A 205 -33.82 0.18 7.75
N GLY A 206 -34.64 0.90 8.50
CA GLY A 206 -35.87 1.55 7.98
C GLY A 206 -35.63 2.72 7.03
N VAL A 207 -34.41 3.27 6.95
CA VAL A 207 -34.09 4.36 6.01
C VAL A 207 -33.33 3.84 4.78
N LEU A 208 -32.89 2.59 4.77
CA LEU A 208 -32.19 2.00 3.64
C LEU A 208 -33.14 1.83 2.44
N PRO A 209 -32.61 1.88 1.19
CA PRO A 209 -33.42 1.58 0.02
C PRO A 209 -33.99 0.16 0.10
N PRO A 210 -35.10 -0.14 -0.57
CA PRO A 210 -35.64 -1.49 -0.62
C PRO A 210 -34.66 -2.46 -1.25
N GLU A 211 -34.82 -3.76 -0.98
CA GLU A 211 -34.02 -4.80 -1.66
C GLU A 211 -34.26 -4.75 -3.17
N GLY A 212 -33.19 -4.98 -3.94
CA GLY A 212 -33.24 -4.85 -5.40
C GLY A 212 -33.08 -3.42 -5.93
N TYR A 213 -33.01 -2.39 -5.09
CA TYR A 213 -32.72 -1.04 -5.57
C TYR A 213 -31.29 -1.01 -6.18
N GLY A 214 -31.20 -0.48 -7.39
CA GLY A 214 -29.96 -0.45 -8.17
C GLY A 214 -29.78 -1.63 -9.15
N VAL A 215 -30.69 -2.59 -9.12
CA VAL A 215 -30.78 -3.66 -10.13
C VAL A 215 -31.74 -3.27 -11.25
N ALA A 216 -31.64 -3.86 -12.45
CA ALA A 216 -32.32 -3.43 -13.68
C ALA A 216 -33.86 -3.22 -13.55
N ASP A 217 -34.54 -4.00 -12.69
CA ASP A 217 -35.98 -3.89 -12.43
C ASP A 217 -36.25 -3.24 -11.06
N ALA A 218 -35.56 -2.18 -10.75
CA ALA A 218 -35.47 -1.56 -9.43
C ALA A 218 -36.88 -1.17 -8.83
N VAL A 219 -37.10 -1.61 -7.61
CA VAL A 219 -38.20 -1.17 -6.77
C VAL A 219 -38.08 0.34 -6.48
N PRO A 220 -39.12 1.15 -6.64
CA PRO A 220 -39.02 2.59 -6.39
C PRO A 220 -38.67 2.92 -4.94
N TRP A 221 -37.69 3.80 -4.75
CA TRP A 221 -37.32 4.31 -3.45
C TRP A 221 -38.04 5.65 -3.19
N SER A 222 -38.89 5.70 -2.16
CA SER A 222 -39.75 6.86 -1.91
C SER A 222 -38.95 8.12 -1.54
N ALA A 223 -39.46 9.29 -1.90
CA ALA A 223 -38.83 10.58 -1.60
C ALA A 223 -38.61 10.77 -0.07
N THR A 224 -39.57 10.35 0.75
CA THR A 224 -39.47 10.41 2.21
C THR A 224 -38.32 9.60 2.74
N LEU A 225 -38.14 8.35 2.28
CA LEU A 225 -37.03 7.50 2.68
C LEU A 225 -35.69 8.04 2.17
N ARG A 226 -35.62 8.57 0.97
CA ARG A 226 -34.42 9.22 0.43
C ARG A 226 -33.99 10.42 1.28
N THR A 227 -34.92 11.25 1.72
CA THR A 227 -34.65 12.37 2.62
C THR A 227 -34.14 11.88 3.97
N ALA A 228 -34.78 10.86 4.55
CA ALA A 228 -34.35 10.25 5.80
C ALA A 228 -32.95 9.60 5.69
N TYR A 229 -32.68 8.88 4.61
CA TYR A 229 -31.36 8.31 4.32
C TYR A 229 -30.25 9.38 4.35
N ARG A 230 -30.47 10.50 3.64
CA ARG A 230 -29.50 11.61 3.63
C ARG A 230 -29.28 12.21 5.01
N ALA A 231 -30.37 12.39 5.79
CA ALA A 231 -30.29 12.95 7.14
C ALA A 231 -29.41 12.08 8.09
N HIS A 232 -29.37 10.77 7.88
CA HIS A 232 -28.54 9.85 8.64
C HIS A 232 -27.13 9.69 8.05
N LEU A 233 -26.99 9.65 6.71
CA LEU A 233 -25.73 9.44 6.04
C LEU A 233 -24.72 10.57 6.31
N LEU A 234 -25.17 11.82 6.20
CA LEU A 234 -24.29 12.98 6.33
C LEU A 234 -23.54 13.02 7.67
N PRO A 235 -24.22 12.96 8.83
CA PRO A 235 -23.54 12.91 10.12
C PRO A 235 -22.62 11.68 10.24
N ALA A 236 -23.10 10.49 9.84
CA ALA A 236 -22.32 9.25 9.94
C ALA A 236 -20.98 9.29 9.17
N VAL A 237 -20.94 10.07 8.09
CA VAL A 237 -19.69 10.31 7.33
C VAL A 237 -18.88 11.43 7.96
N MET A 238 -19.50 12.55 8.33
CA MET A 238 -18.80 13.76 8.80
C MET A 238 -18.18 13.61 10.19
N ASP A 239 -18.70 12.70 11.01
CA ASP A 239 -18.15 12.40 12.34
C ASP A 239 -16.88 11.53 12.30
N ARG A 240 -16.45 11.08 11.11
CA ARG A 240 -15.25 10.23 10.92
C ARG A 240 -14.12 11.03 10.26
N PRO A 241 -12.85 10.69 10.55
CA PRO A 241 -11.72 11.25 9.81
C PRO A 241 -11.90 11.01 8.31
N PRO A 242 -11.65 12.00 7.43
CA PRO A 242 -11.86 11.88 5.98
C PRO A 242 -11.18 10.66 5.35
N VAL A 243 -9.98 10.30 5.83
CA VAL A 243 -9.22 9.12 5.33
C VAL A 243 -10.01 7.81 5.46
N ARG A 244 -10.94 7.71 6.39
CA ARG A 244 -11.82 6.55 6.58
C ARG A 244 -12.81 6.31 5.42
N LEU A 245 -12.92 7.26 4.50
CA LEU A 245 -13.66 7.02 3.25
C LEU A 245 -13.04 5.88 2.44
N ALA A 246 -11.74 5.63 2.58
CA ALA A 246 -11.07 4.49 1.94
C ALA A 246 -11.67 3.13 2.32
N ASP A 247 -12.27 3.02 3.51
CA ASP A 247 -12.92 1.78 3.98
C ASP A 247 -14.10 1.35 3.10
N HIS A 248 -14.65 2.26 2.30
CA HIS A 248 -15.75 1.96 1.38
C HIS A 248 -15.27 1.47 0.00
N ALA A 249 -13.98 1.47 -0.30
CA ALA A 249 -13.48 0.98 -1.58
C ALA A 249 -13.82 -0.50 -1.85
N PRO A 250 -13.75 -1.42 -0.88
CA PRO A 250 -14.16 -2.82 -1.08
C PRO A 250 -15.63 -2.97 -1.49
N LEU A 251 -16.51 -2.05 -1.06
CA LEU A 251 -17.92 -2.08 -1.46
C LEU A 251 -18.10 -1.82 -2.95
N VAL A 252 -17.25 -0.96 -3.53
CA VAL A 252 -17.25 -0.68 -4.98
C VAL A 252 -16.77 -1.89 -5.75
N VAL A 253 -15.73 -2.58 -5.25
CA VAL A 253 -15.21 -3.80 -5.88
C VAL A 253 -16.30 -4.86 -5.92
N ALA A 254 -16.91 -5.19 -4.79
CA ALA A 254 -17.99 -6.17 -4.70
C ALA A 254 -19.20 -5.80 -5.61
N ALA A 255 -19.61 -4.53 -5.62
CA ALA A 255 -20.69 -4.08 -6.47
C ALA A 255 -20.35 -4.19 -7.98
N ALA A 256 -19.10 -3.94 -8.35
CA ALA A 256 -18.65 -4.07 -9.74
C ALA A 256 -18.60 -5.55 -10.20
N GLU A 257 -18.23 -6.47 -9.32
CA GLU A 257 -18.30 -7.93 -9.56
C GLU A 257 -19.76 -8.37 -9.82
N ASP A 258 -20.72 -7.78 -9.09
CA ASP A 258 -22.16 -7.95 -9.29
C ASP A 258 -22.71 -7.14 -10.49
N LYS A 259 -21.82 -6.56 -11.32
CA LYS A 259 -22.16 -5.81 -12.55
C LYS A 259 -22.95 -4.52 -12.31
N ASP A 260 -22.79 -3.89 -11.16
CA ASP A 260 -23.31 -2.53 -10.94
C ASP A 260 -22.56 -1.55 -11.86
N ALA A 261 -23.30 -0.85 -12.71
CA ALA A 261 -22.73 0.03 -13.73
C ALA A 261 -21.98 1.22 -13.12
N VAL A 262 -22.49 1.77 -11.99
CA VAL A 262 -21.90 2.90 -11.30
C VAL A 262 -20.57 2.48 -10.65
N ALA A 263 -20.54 1.32 -10.01
CA ALA A 263 -19.32 0.76 -9.43
C ALA A 263 -18.26 0.47 -10.49
N GLY A 264 -18.67 -0.15 -11.60
CA GLY A 264 -17.77 -0.41 -12.73
C GLY A 264 -17.19 0.87 -13.33
N GLU A 265 -17.98 1.95 -13.43
CA GLU A 265 -17.48 3.26 -13.89
C GLU A 265 -16.47 3.87 -12.91
N ILE A 266 -16.71 3.75 -11.61
CA ILE A 266 -15.76 4.22 -10.57
C ILE A 266 -14.41 3.52 -10.71
N LEU A 267 -14.38 2.20 -10.90
CA LEU A 267 -13.13 1.45 -11.03
C LEU A 267 -12.39 1.78 -12.34
N ARG A 268 -13.10 1.91 -13.47
CA ARG A 268 -12.48 2.33 -14.75
C ARG A 268 -11.86 3.72 -14.65
N GLU A 269 -12.56 4.67 -14.04
CA GLU A 269 -12.03 6.01 -13.85
C GLU A 269 -10.84 6.04 -12.88
N ALA A 270 -10.87 5.23 -11.81
CA ALA A 270 -9.73 5.07 -10.90
C ALA A 270 -8.48 4.57 -11.65
N ALA A 271 -8.63 3.53 -12.48
CA ALA A 271 -7.53 3.01 -13.27
C ALA A 271 -6.98 4.03 -14.28
N ARG A 272 -7.86 4.81 -14.91
CA ARG A 272 -7.47 5.90 -15.82
C ARG A 272 -6.63 6.97 -15.09
N LEU A 273 -7.04 7.40 -13.91
CA LEU A 273 -6.34 8.39 -13.10
C LEU A 273 -4.97 7.88 -12.63
N LEU A 274 -4.89 6.62 -12.22
CA LEU A 274 -3.61 5.98 -11.88
C LEU A 274 -2.67 5.90 -13.11
N ALA A 275 -3.21 5.60 -14.29
CA ALA A 275 -2.43 5.62 -15.53
C ALA A 275 -1.92 7.03 -15.87
N GLU A 276 -2.72 8.07 -15.68
CA GLU A 276 -2.27 9.47 -15.83
C GLU A 276 -1.11 9.80 -14.89
N THR A 277 -1.20 9.36 -13.63
CA THR A 277 -0.13 9.56 -12.64
C THR A 277 1.18 8.91 -13.09
N VAL A 278 1.12 7.71 -13.67
CA VAL A 278 2.30 7.04 -14.25
C VAL A 278 2.82 7.77 -15.49
N THR A 279 1.93 8.19 -16.39
CA THR A 279 2.32 8.81 -17.66
C THR A 279 2.94 10.19 -17.48
N ALA A 280 2.60 10.90 -16.39
CA ALA A 280 3.23 12.17 -16.03
C ALA A 280 4.74 12.04 -15.78
N LEU A 281 5.23 10.83 -15.48
CA LEU A 281 6.65 10.55 -15.30
C LEU A 281 7.38 10.18 -16.62
N ALA A 282 6.75 10.39 -17.77
CA ALA A 282 7.31 10.13 -19.09
C ALA A 282 7.89 8.70 -19.24
N PRO A 283 7.05 7.66 -19.19
CA PRO A 283 7.47 6.26 -19.30
C PRO A 283 8.17 5.99 -20.64
N ARG A 284 9.13 5.04 -20.64
CA ARG A 284 9.84 4.61 -21.85
C ARG A 284 9.36 3.21 -22.25
N PRO A 285 9.27 2.91 -23.55
CA PRO A 285 8.90 1.57 -23.99
C PRO A 285 9.82 0.50 -23.41
N GLY A 286 9.22 -0.60 -22.89
CA GLY A 286 9.95 -1.71 -22.27
C GLY A 286 10.44 -1.44 -20.85
N GLU A 287 10.22 -0.25 -20.30
CA GLU A 287 10.64 0.09 -18.94
C GLU A 287 9.85 -0.73 -17.90
N PRO A 288 10.50 -1.21 -16.82
CA PRO A 288 9.77 -1.88 -15.74
C PRO A 288 8.88 -0.90 -14.99
N LEU A 289 7.63 -1.30 -14.77
CA LEU A 289 6.70 -0.66 -13.85
C LEU A 289 6.34 -1.63 -12.73
N VAL A 290 6.86 -1.38 -11.55
CA VAL A 290 6.46 -2.11 -10.35
C VAL A 290 5.18 -1.50 -9.80
N VAL A 291 4.18 -2.33 -9.50
CA VAL A 291 2.92 -1.85 -8.91
C VAL A 291 2.67 -2.53 -7.57
N THR A 292 2.19 -1.78 -6.58
CA THR A 292 1.94 -2.30 -5.23
C THR A 292 0.71 -1.66 -4.59
N GLY A 293 0.22 -2.30 -3.53
CA GLY A 293 -1.00 -1.92 -2.83
C GLY A 293 -2.16 -2.84 -3.17
N GLY A 294 -3.14 -2.96 -2.28
CA GLY A 294 -4.24 -3.92 -2.40
C GLY A 294 -5.09 -3.77 -3.66
N LEU A 295 -5.19 -2.57 -4.23
CA LEU A 295 -5.93 -2.32 -5.46
C LEU A 295 -5.20 -2.86 -6.71
N LEU A 296 -3.87 -3.03 -6.65
CA LEU A 296 -2.98 -3.45 -7.74
C LEU A 296 -2.30 -4.80 -7.45
N ALA A 297 -2.75 -5.53 -6.42
CA ALA A 297 -2.30 -6.90 -6.17
C ALA A 297 -2.57 -7.80 -7.40
N PRO A 298 -1.94 -8.98 -7.53
CA PRO A 298 -2.16 -9.89 -8.67
C PRO A 298 -3.63 -10.17 -8.96
N ASP A 299 -4.46 -10.28 -7.91
CA ASP A 299 -5.92 -10.45 -8.01
C ASP A 299 -6.67 -9.13 -7.70
N GLY A 300 -5.97 -8.00 -7.75
CA GLY A 300 -6.52 -6.69 -7.43
C GLY A 300 -7.47 -6.15 -8.50
N PRO A 301 -8.49 -5.37 -8.10
CA PRO A 301 -9.56 -4.95 -9.00
C PRO A 301 -9.14 -3.98 -10.11
N LEU A 302 -7.99 -3.32 -9.96
CA LEU A 302 -7.53 -2.31 -10.91
C LEU A 302 -6.38 -2.76 -11.81
N LEU A 303 -5.74 -3.90 -11.54
CA LEU A 303 -4.52 -4.29 -12.25
C LEU A 303 -4.75 -4.45 -13.76
N SER A 304 -5.81 -5.18 -14.17
CA SER A 304 -6.14 -5.38 -15.58
C SER A 304 -6.57 -4.07 -16.26
N LEU A 305 -7.40 -3.27 -15.59
CA LEU A 305 -7.85 -1.98 -16.11
C LEU A 305 -6.70 -0.99 -16.28
N LEU A 306 -5.76 -0.96 -15.34
CA LEU A 306 -4.54 -0.16 -15.43
C LEU A 306 -3.67 -0.62 -16.61
N ALA A 307 -3.49 -1.93 -16.78
CA ALA A 307 -2.70 -2.49 -17.88
C ALA A 307 -3.28 -2.12 -19.26
N GLU A 308 -4.61 -2.09 -19.41
CA GLU A 308 -5.29 -1.62 -20.62
C GLU A 308 -4.92 -0.16 -20.97
N HIS A 309 -4.96 0.73 -19.96
CA HIS A 309 -4.60 2.15 -20.16
C HIS A 309 -3.11 2.36 -20.44
N LEU A 310 -2.25 1.51 -19.90
CA LEU A 310 -0.80 1.59 -20.09
C LEU A 310 -0.27 0.81 -21.30
N ALA A 311 -1.11 0.03 -21.99
CA ALA A 311 -0.73 -0.75 -23.16
C ALA A 311 0.03 0.05 -24.25
N PRO A 312 -0.33 1.32 -24.56
CA PRO A 312 0.41 2.11 -25.54
C PRO A 312 1.88 2.37 -25.20
N PHE A 313 2.25 2.28 -23.92
CA PHE A 313 3.62 2.53 -23.46
C PHE A 313 4.49 1.27 -23.41
N SER A 314 3.90 0.08 -23.65
CA SER A 314 4.61 -1.21 -23.66
C SER A 314 5.46 -1.44 -22.39
N LEU A 315 4.96 -1.05 -21.23
CA LEU A 315 5.64 -1.23 -19.95
C LEU A 315 5.61 -2.70 -19.50
N THR A 316 6.65 -3.13 -18.80
CA THR A 316 6.66 -4.43 -18.12
C THR A 316 6.08 -4.27 -16.72
N VAL A 317 4.76 -4.53 -16.59
CA VAL A 317 4.05 -4.36 -15.30
C VAL A 317 4.29 -5.57 -14.40
N THR A 318 4.79 -5.32 -13.19
CA THR A 318 5.08 -6.35 -12.18
C THR A 318 4.37 -6.02 -10.87
N PRO A 319 3.32 -6.76 -10.49
CA PRO A 319 2.68 -6.56 -9.18
C PRO A 319 3.54 -7.14 -8.05
N VAL A 320 3.65 -6.38 -6.96
CA VAL A 320 4.36 -6.75 -5.73
C VAL A 320 3.42 -6.55 -4.55
N SER A 321 3.23 -7.59 -3.75
CA SER A 321 2.34 -7.57 -2.58
C SER A 321 3.06 -7.32 -1.25
N ASP A 322 4.41 -7.39 -1.23
CA ASP A 322 5.23 -7.41 -0.02
C ASP A 322 6.59 -6.78 -0.27
N GLY A 323 6.98 -5.82 0.57
CA GLY A 323 8.29 -5.14 0.49
C GLY A 323 9.44 -5.94 1.10
N ALA A 324 9.18 -6.90 1.99
CA ALA A 324 10.23 -7.62 2.71
C ALA A 324 11.24 -8.37 1.79
N PRO A 325 10.84 -9.02 0.68
CA PRO A 325 11.79 -9.56 -0.29
C PRO A 325 12.71 -8.49 -0.90
N GLY A 326 12.18 -7.29 -1.14
CA GLY A 326 12.97 -6.17 -1.63
C GLY A 326 13.95 -5.64 -0.59
N ALA A 327 13.55 -5.59 0.67
CA ALA A 327 14.47 -5.27 1.76
C ALA A 327 15.61 -6.32 1.87
N VAL A 328 15.30 -7.61 1.73
CA VAL A 328 16.32 -8.67 1.64
C VAL A 328 17.27 -8.42 0.47
N ALA A 329 16.74 -8.08 -0.71
CA ALA A 329 17.55 -7.78 -1.88
C ALA A 329 18.49 -6.58 -1.65
N LEU A 330 18.00 -5.51 -1.02
CA LEU A 330 18.82 -4.34 -0.67
C LEU A 330 19.90 -4.67 0.34
N ALA A 331 19.59 -5.46 1.39
CA ALA A 331 20.61 -5.91 2.35
C ALA A 331 21.73 -6.74 1.68
N ARG A 332 21.39 -7.59 0.71
CA ARG A 332 22.35 -8.38 -0.07
C ARG A 332 23.23 -7.49 -0.96
N LEU A 333 22.63 -6.50 -1.63
CA LEU A 333 23.36 -5.56 -2.48
C LEU A 333 24.32 -4.69 -1.67
N ALA A 334 23.90 -4.18 -0.51
CA ALA A 334 24.76 -3.40 0.38
C ALA A 334 26.00 -4.18 0.84
N HIS A 335 25.84 -5.47 1.16
CA HIS A 335 26.98 -6.32 1.54
C HIS A 335 27.95 -6.57 0.37
N GLY A 336 27.43 -6.79 -0.86
CA GLY A 336 28.24 -7.05 -2.06
C GLY A 336 29.02 -5.85 -2.57
N THR A 337 28.61 -4.62 -2.26
CA THR A 337 29.33 -3.38 -2.65
C THR A 337 30.39 -2.95 -1.65
N GLY A 338 30.43 -3.57 -0.46
CA GLY A 338 31.39 -3.27 0.63
C GLY A 338 32.55 -4.25 0.75
N SER A 339 32.67 -5.20 -0.19
CA SER A 339 33.74 -6.25 -0.18
C SER A 339 34.84 -5.98 -1.18
#